data_8849d9087144fec8876f4f07d143abc5
#
_entry.id   8849d9087144fec8876f4f07d143abc5
#
_cell.length_a   1.000
_cell.length_b   1.000
_cell.length_c   1.000
_cell.angle_alpha   90.00
_cell.angle_beta   90.00
_cell.angle_gamma   90.00
#
_symmetry.space_group_name_H-M   'P 1'
#
loop_
_entity.id
_entity.type
_entity.pdbx_description
1 polymer ?
#
loop_
_entity_poly.entity_id
_entity_poly.type
_entity_poly.pdbx_seq_one_letter_code
_entity_poly.pdbx_strand_id
1 'polypeptide(L)'
;MSLIKTQDAIKTFLLSKKTQKKLAVFLYLAKQTNLDLSSVARKFDLSTKNLSIYLREIQEDLATLPENTLEIQIHHGKISLHTTSNDFLSHYFLLFNYYCVHSTDFILFQAIIKKENNSVWKVSQETNFSSSYIYKRLNNINKLFGLYGISVHFSPSASKVITGSEFQVLYAFLDVYWTIFFKYLSLTTLYLYLF
;
A
#
# COMPACT_ATOMS: atom_id res chain seq x y z
N MET A 1 5.78 -12.12 -13.50
CA MET A 1 5.14 -12.52 -12.22
C MET A 1 3.63 -12.34 -12.36
N SER A 2 2.76 -13.15 -11.72
CA SER A 2 1.32 -12.89 -11.83
C SER A 2 0.94 -11.64 -11.00
N LEU A 3 0.00 -10.84 -11.50
CA LEU A 3 -0.48 -9.60 -10.83
C LEU A 3 -0.90 -9.80 -9.36
N ILE A 4 -1.46 -10.98 -9.03
CA ILE A 4 -1.84 -11.33 -7.65
C ILE A 4 -0.61 -11.42 -6.76
N LYS A 5 0.48 -12.03 -7.23
CA LYS A 5 1.74 -12.14 -6.47
C LYS A 5 2.37 -10.78 -6.22
N THR A 6 2.30 -9.86 -7.19
CA THR A 6 2.81 -8.49 -7.03
C THR A 6 2.02 -7.71 -5.97
N GLN A 7 0.68 -7.78 -6.00
CA GLN A 7 -0.15 -7.10 -5.00
C GLN A 7 0.12 -7.60 -3.57
N ASP A 8 0.27 -8.91 -3.39
CA ASP A 8 0.57 -9.48 -2.07
C ASP A 8 1.99 -9.11 -1.60
N ALA A 9 2.95 -9.05 -2.52
CA ALA A 9 4.30 -8.56 -2.21
C ALA A 9 4.29 -7.08 -1.80
N ILE A 10 3.57 -6.21 -2.53
CA ILE A 10 3.40 -4.81 -2.19
C ILE A 10 2.80 -4.66 -0.79
N LYS A 11 1.69 -5.36 -0.49
CA LYS A 11 1.10 -5.36 0.86
C LYS A 11 2.11 -5.77 1.92
N THR A 12 2.86 -6.84 1.65
CA THR A 12 3.78 -7.43 2.62
C THR A 12 4.98 -6.55 2.91
N PHE A 13 5.56 -5.92 1.89
CA PHE A 13 6.85 -5.24 2.00
C PHE A 13 6.72 -3.72 2.07
N LEU A 14 5.67 -3.13 1.52
CA LEU A 14 5.48 -1.69 1.52
C LEU A 14 4.47 -1.18 2.56
N LEU A 15 3.56 -2.03 3.06
CA LEU A 15 2.56 -1.60 4.04
C LEU A 15 2.89 -2.08 5.46
N SER A 16 2.56 -1.25 6.43
CA SER A 16 2.68 -1.62 7.85
C SER A 16 1.74 -2.78 8.20
N LYS A 17 2.05 -3.58 9.23
CA LYS A 17 1.18 -4.66 9.70
C LYS A 17 -0.22 -4.16 10.09
N LYS A 18 -0.31 -2.96 10.67
CA LYS A 18 -1.59 -2.31 10.99
C LYS A 18 -2.40 -2.06 9.71
N THR A 19 -1.78 -1.48 8.69
CA THR A 19 -2.43 -1.16 7.41
C THR A 19 -2.86 -2.43 6.66
N GLN A 20 -2.01 -3.47 6.65
CA GLN A 20 -2.37 -4.78 6.10
C GLN A 20 -3.62 -5.35 6.77
N LYS A 21 -3.69 -5.25 8.11
CA LYS A 21 -4.84 -5.75 8.89
C LYS A 21 -6.11 -4.92 8.62
N LYS A 22 -6.00 -3.57 8.49
CA LYS A 22 -7.11 -2.71 8.06
C LYS A 22 -7.69 -3.16 6.71
N LEU A 23 -6.84 -3.36 5.70
CA LEU A 23 -7.27 -3.82 4.37
C LEU A 23 -7.93 -5.19 4.42
N ALA A 24 -7.40 -6.13 5.22
CA ALA A 24 -7.98 -7.46 5.37
C ALA A 24 -9.35 -7.41 6.06
N VAL A 25 -9.51 -6.59 7.10
CA VAL A 25 -10.80 -6.34 7.75
C VAL A 25 -11.79 -5.76 6.74
N PHE A 26 -11.42 -4.69 6.04
CA PHE A 26 -12.29 -4.05 5.06
C PHE A 26 -12.76 -5.02 3.96
N LEU A 27 -11.84 -5.80 3.38
CA LEU A 27 -12.16 -6.80 2.35
C LEU A 27 -13.10 -7.91 2.89
N TYR A 28 -12.99 -8.26 4.17
CA TYR A 28 -13.88 -9.23 4.79
C TYR A 28 -15.29 -8.67 4.96
N LEU A 29 -15.39 -7.42 5.44
CA LEU A 29 -16.69 -6.73 5.60
C LEU A 29 -17.42 -6.59 4.26
N ALA A 30 -16.69 -6.27 3.18
CA ALA A 30 -17.26 -6.11 1.84
C ALA A 30 -17.92 -7.38 1.27
N LYS A 31 -17.60 -8.56 1.82
CA LYS A 31 -18.13 -9.85 1.35
C LYS A 31 -19.34 -10.36 2.15
N GLN A 32 -19.72 -9.66 3.20
CA GLN A 32 -20.74 -10.16 4.14
C GLN A 32 -21.60 -9.01 4.66
N THR A 33 -22.84 -9.30 5.00
CA THR A 33 -23.81 -8.35 5.56
C THR A 33 -24.09 -8.66 7.03
N ASN A 34 -24.39 -7.64 7.83
CA ASN A 34 -24.79 -7.78 9.24
C ASN A 34 -23.84 -8.58 10.13
N LEU A 35 -22.59 -8.19 10.13
CA LEU A 35 -21.55 -8.83 10.92
C LEU A 35 -21.58 -8.37 12.37
N ASP A 36 -21.43 -9.33 13.29
CA ASP A 36 -21.23 -9.05 14.70
C ASP A 36 -19.80 -8.59 14.98
N LEU A 37 -19.66 -7.47 15.69
CA LEU A 37 -18.37 -6.83 16.01
C LEU A 37 -17.42 -7.79 16.75
N SER A 38 -17.93 -8.58 17.68
CA SER A 38 -17.12 -9.52 18.46
C SER A 38 -16.62 -10.70 17.63
N SER A 39 -17.43 -11.16 16.68
CA SER A 39 -17.08 -12.23 15.77
C SER A 39 -16.00 -11.79 14.79
N VAL A 40 -16.11 -10.58 14.23
CA VAL A 40 -15.07 -10.00 13.37
C VAL A 40 -13.78 -9.76 14.16
N ALA A 41 -13.87 -9.21 15.37
CA ALA A 41 -12.70 -8.97 16.21
C ALA A 41 -11.93 -10.27 16.47
N ARG A 42 -12.64 -11.35 16.84
CA ARG A 42 -12.04 -12.68 17.05
C ARG A 42 -11.37 -13.22 15.79
N LYS A 43 -12.01 -13.08 14.62
CA LYS A 43 -11.46 -13.54 13.34
C LYS A 43 -10.10 -12.92 13.02
N PHE A 44 -9.91 -11.64 13.37
CA PHE A 44 -8.69 -10.89 13.06
C PHE A 44 -7.71 -10.79 14.23
N ASP A 45 -7.96 -11.53 15.31
CA ASP A 45 -7.16 -11.46 16.53
C ASP A 45 -7.02 -10.01 17.04
N LEU A 46 -8.17 -9.36 17.25
CA LEU A 46 -8.31 -8.01 17.76
C LEU A 46 -9.28 -8.00 18.96
N SER A 47 -9.09 -7.04 19.86
CA SER A 47 -10.16 -6.68 20.78
C SER A 47 -11.26 -5.91 20.02
N THR A 48 -12.49 -5.94 20.53
CA THR A 48 -13.60 -5.15 19.96
C THR A 48 -13.28 -3.65 19.92
N LYS A 49 -12.57 -3.15 20.95
CA LYS A 49 -12.08 -1.77 21.02
C LYS A 49 -11.12 -1.46 19.85
N ASN A 50 -10.13 -2.33 19.61
CA ASN A 50 -9.16 -2.13 18.52
C ASN A 50 -9.83 -2.24 17.14
N LEU A 51 -10.78 -3.16 16.99
CA LEU A 51 -11.56 -3.25 15.75
C LEU A 51 -12.36 -1.96 15.51
N SER A 52 -13.04 -1.43 16.53
CA SER A 52 -13.79 -0.17 16.41
C SER A 52 -12.86 1.00 16.02
N ILE A 53 -11.64 1.05 16.56
CA ILE A 53 -10.63 2.04 16.16
C ILE A 53 -10.26 1.86 14.67
N TYR A 54 -10.02 0.62 14.23
CA TYR A 54 -9.68 0.35 12.81
C TYR A 54 -10.81 0.75 11.88
N LEU A 55 -12.07 0.44 12.24
CA LEU A 55 -13.24 0.80 11.41
C LEU A 55 -13.42 2.31 11.31
N ARG A 56 -13.22 3.04 12.42
CA ARG A 56 -13.23 4.51 12.41
C ARG A 56 -12.11 5.08 11.53
N GLU A 57 -10.87 4.59 11.69
CA GLU A 57 -9.75 5.05 10.87
C GLU A 57 -9.96 4.72 9.37
N ILE A 58 -10.56 3.57 9.04
CA ILE A 58 -10.92 3.22 7.66
C ILE A 58 -11.98 4.20 7.13
N GLN A 59 -13.00 4.53 7.93
CA GLN A 59 -14.03 5.49 7.56
C GLN A 59 -13.45 6.89 7.32
N GLU A 60 -12.54 7.34 8.20
CA GLU A 60 -11.83 8.61 8.06
C GLU A 60 -10.97 8.62 6.78
N ASP A 61 -10.21 7.55 6.53
CA ASP A 61 -9.39 7.40 5.33
C ASP A 61 -10.26 7.40 4.05
N LEU A 62 -11.39 6.67 4.05
CA LEU A 62 -12.34 6.65 2.93
C LEU A 62 -12.95 8.03 2.67
N ALA A 63 -13.26 8.80 3.71
CA ALA A 63 -13.83 10.13 3.58
C ALA A 63 -12.88 11.13 2.88
N THR A 64 -11.58 10.85 2.83
CA THR A 64 -10.60 11.66 2.09
C THR A 64 -10.54 11.33 0.60
N LEU A 65 -11.14 10.20 0.18
CA LEU A 65 -11.09 9.73 -1.19
C LEU A 65 -12.17 10.39 -2.04
N PRO A 66 -11.87 10.74 -3.31
CA PRO A 66 -12.87 11.25 -4.23
C PRO A 66 -13.95 10.19 -4.48
N GLU A 67 -15.17 10.64 -4.68
CA GLU A 67 -16.33 9.78 -5.01
C GLU A 67 -16.66 8.70 -3.96
N ASN A 68 -16.22 8.90 -2.71
CA ASN A 68 -16.58 7.96 -1.65
C ASN A 68 -18.08 7.97 -1.37
N THR A 69 -18.71 6.84 -1.62
CA THR A 69 -20.14 6.60 -1.36
C THR A 69 -20.36 5.54 -0.28
N LEU A 70 -19.27 5.09 0.38
CA LEU A 70 -19.33 4.01 1.34
C LEU A 70 -19.25 4.52 2.77
N GLU A 71 -20.18 4.10 3.60
CA GLU A 71 -20.24 4.39 5.01
C GLU A 71 -20.22 3.10 5.84
N ILE A 72 -19.42 3.10 6.90
CA ILE A 72 -19.32 2.01 7.88
C ILE A 72 -20.10 2.43 9.13
N GLN A 73 -21.15 1.69 9.46
CA GLN A 73 -21.94 1.95 10.66
C GLN A 73 -21.82 0.82 11.68
N ILE A 74 -21.77 1.20 12.95
CA ILE A 74 -21.77 0.25 14.07
C ILE A 74 -22.98 0.57 14.96
N HIS A 75 -23.99 -0.30 14.94
CA HIS A 75 -25.18 -0.18 15.77
C HIS A 75 -25.40 -1.45 16.61
N HIS A 76 -25.54 -1.29 17.93
CA HIS A 76 -25.80 -2.41 18.86
C HIS A 76 -24.84 -3.59 18.67
N GLY A 77 -23.55 -3.32 18.44
CA GLY A 77 -22.53 -4.35 18.24
C GLY A 77 -22.56 -5.04 16.88
N LYS A 78 -23.37 -4.57 15.95
CA LYS A 78 -23.40 -5.05 14.56
C LYS A 78 -22.74 -4.03 13.64
N ILE A 79 -21.99 -4.53 12.64
CA ILE A 79 -21.33 -3.73 11.62
C ILE A 79 -22.16 -3.85 10.32
N SER A 80 -22.48 -2.74 9.72
CA SER A 80 -23.10 -2.65 8.40
C SER A 80 -22.32 -1.73 7.48
N LEU A 81 -22.27 -2.07 6.20
CA LEU A 81 -21.74 -1.24 5.14
C LEU A 81 -22.89 -0.69 4.31
N HIS A 82 -22.95 0.61 4.16
CA HIS A 82 -23.91 1.30 3.31
C HIS A 82 -23.15 1.96 2.15
N THR A 83 -23.64 1.72 0.93
CA THR A 83 -23.08 2.34 -0.27
C THR A 83 -24.18 2.57 -1.29
N THR A 84 -24.05 3.63 -2.06
CA THR A 84 -24.93 3.92 -3.20
C THR A 84 -24.53 3.13 -4.45
N SER A 85 -23.32 2.58 -4.49
CA SER A 85 -22.82 1.71 -5.57
C SER A 85 -22.50 0.31 -5.00
N ASN A 86 -22.88 -0.74 -5.73
CA ASN A 86 -22.52 -2.12 -5.34
C ASN A 86 -21.05 -2.47 -5.59
N ASP A 87 -20.20 -1.49 -5.85
CA ASP A 87 -18.79 -1.68 -6.20
C ASP A 87 -17.86 -1.54 -4.99
N PHE A 88 -17.99 -2.46 -4.03
CA PHE A 88 -17.06 -2.56 -2.88
C PHE A 88 -15.61 -2.81 -3.31
N LEU A 89 -15.41 -3.42 -4.47
CA LEU A 89 -14.08 -3.75 -4.94
C LEU A 89 -13.32 -2.48 -5.33
N SER A 90 -13.98 -1.53 -5.99
CA SER A 90 -13.40 -0.22 -6.31
C SER A 90 -12.99 0.53 -5.03
N HIS A 91 -13.85 0.56 -4.01
CA HIS A 91 -13.49 1.19 -2.72
C HIS A 91 -12.28 0.52 -2.05
N TYR A 92 -12.19 -0.82 -2.14
CA TYR A 92 -11.01 -1.53 -1.63
C TYR A 92 -9.73 -1.11 -2.36
N PHE A 93 -9.78 -0.94 -3.68
CA PHE A 93 -8.61 -0.54 -4.44
C PHE A 93 -8.24 0.92 -4.26
N LEU A 94 -9.20 1.81 -4.14
CA LEU A 94 -8.96 3.20 -3.77
C LEU A 94 -8.26 3.28 -2.40
N LEU A 95 -8.74 2.53 -1.42
CA LEU A 95 -8.15 2.48 -0.09
C LEU A 95 -6.75 1.84 -0.12
N PHE A 96 -6.55 0.77 -0.90
CA PHE A 96 -5.24 0.14 -1.10
C PHE A 96 -4.24 1.11 -1.74
N ASN A 97 -4.64 1.81 -2.79
CA ASN A 97 -3.85 2.85 -3.44
C ASN A 97 -3.47 3.95 -2.43
N TYR A 98 -4.46 4.50 -1.73
CA TYR A 98 -4.26 5.51 -0.71
C TYR A 98 -3.21 5.08 0.31
N TYR A 99 -3.32 3.87 0.86
CA TYR A 99 -2.34 3.36 1.82
C TYR A 99 -0.96 3.13 1.22
N CYS A 100 -0.87 2.72 -0.05
CA CYS A 100 0.41 2.56 -0.71
C CYS A 100 1.12 3.90 -0.89
N VAL A 101 0.46 4.90 -1.45
CA VAL A 101 1.08 6.20 -1.75
C VAL A 101 1.49 6.98 -0.49
N HIS A 102 0.79 6.75 0.62
CA HIS A 102 1.12 7.36 1.92
C HIS A 102 2.06 6.50 2.78
N SER A 103 2.48 5.33 2.28
CA SER A 103 3.42 4.50 3.04
C SER A 103 4.84 5.04 2.94
N THR A 104 5.55 5.07 4.07
CA THR A 104 6.96 5.50 4.11
C THR A 104 7.87 4.61 3.27
N ASP A 105 7.54 3.32 3.14
CA ASP A 105 8.32 2.39 2.33
C ASP A 105 8.11 2.60 0.84
N PHE A 106 6.91 3.02 0.40
CA PHE A 106 6.69 3.38 -1.00
C PHE A 106 7.36 4.71 -1.35
N ILE A 107 7.29 5.70 -0.47
CA ILE A 107 8.03 6.97 -0.64
C ILE A 107 9.53 6.69 -0.79
N LEU A 108 10.08 5.83 0.07
CA LEU A 108 11.49 5.44 0.02
C LEU A 108 11.81 4.61 -1.25
N PHE A 109 10.92 3.71 -1.66
CA PHE A 109 11.05 2.95 -2.90
C PHE A 109 11.16 3.88 -4.11
N GLN A 110 10.28 4.89 -4.20
CA GLN A 110 10.32 5.88 -5.27
C GLN A 110 11.63 6.67 -5.29
N ALA A 111 12.07 7.15 -4.12
CA ALA A 111 13.31 7.92 -4.01
C ALA A 111 14.55 7.08 -4.37
N ILE A 112 14.59 5.80 -3.99
CA ILE A 112 15.72 4.91 -4.28
C ILE A 112 15.85 4.62 -5.78
N ILE A 113 14.75 4.49 -6.51
CA ILE A 113 14.80 4.19 -7.95
C ILE A 113 15.35 5.34 -8.78
N LYS A 114 15.15 6.59 -8.34
CA LYS A 114 15.61 7.76 -9.08
C LYS A 114 17.14 7.76 -9.26
N LYS A 115 17.60 7.98 -10.50
CA LYS A 115 19.05 8.03 -10.84
C LYS A 115 19.75 9.17 -10.11
N GLU A 116 19.07 10.31 -9.94
CA GLU A 116 19.59 11.50 -9.27
C GLU A 116 19.95 11.24 -7.81
N ASN A 117 19.25 10.31 -7.17
CA ASN A 117 19.46 9.91 -5.79
C ASN A 117 20.59 8.86 -5.69
N ASN A 118 21.78 9.25 -6.05
CA ASN A 118 22.94 8.37 -6.11
C ASN A 118 23.63 8.15 -4.75
N SER A 119 23.10 8.67 -3.66
CA SER A 119 23.64 8.51 -2.31
C SER A 119 22.53 8.47 -1.25
N VAL A 120 22.85 7.89 -0.07
CA VAL A 120 21.91 7.89 1.06
C VAL A 120 21.56 9.31 1.51
N TRP A 121 22.49 10.25 1.38
CA TRP A 121 22.26 11.66 1.72
C TRP A 121 21.20 12.29 0.83
N LYS A 122 21.26 12.09 -0.50
CA LYS A 122 20.25 12.60 -1.44
C LYS A 122 18.88 11.98 -1.20
N VAL A 123 18.82 10.67 -0.95
CA VAL A 123 17.58 10.00 -0.55
C VAL A 123 17.02 10.61 0.74
N SER A 124 17.89 10.87 1.73
CA SER A 124 17.51 11.51 2.99
C SER A 124 16.94 12.93 2.78
N GLN A 125 17.57 13.73 1.94
CA GLN A 125 17.10 15.08 1.61
C GLN A 125 15.73 15.08 0.91
N GLU A 126 15.53 14.19 -0.04
CA GLU A 126 14.26 14.11 -0.78
C GLU A 126 13.12 13.60 0.11
N THR A 127 13.39 12.60 0.94
CA THR A 127 12.35 11.93 1.74
C THR A 127 12.14 12.53 3.12
N ASN A 128 13.05 13.37 3.59
CA ASN A 128 13.15 13.84 4.97
C ASN A 128 13.34 12.70 6.00
N PHE A 129 13.84 11.53 5.57
CA PHE A 129 14.13 10.41 6.45
C PHE A 129 15.62 10.42 6.87
N SER A 130 15.88 10.06 8.12
CA SER A 130 17.27 9.90 8.58
C SER A 130 17.95 8.73 7.85
N SER A 131 19.29 8.84 7.65
CA SER A 131 20.07 7.76 7.04
C SER A 131 19.88 6.42 7.77
N SER A 132 19.85 6.43 9.11
CA SER A 132 19.60 5.23 9.92
C SER A 132 18.24 4.60 9.61
N TYR A 133 17.20 5.41 9.42
CA TYR A 133 15.88 4.93 9.03
C TYR A 133 15.88 4.32 7.62
N ILE A 134 16.55 4.98 6.66
CA ILE A 134 16.72 4.48 5.29
C ILE A 134 17.36 3.08 5.30
N TYR A 135 18.50 2.92 5.99
CA TYR A 135 19.17 1.63 6.10
C TYR A 135 18.28 0.55 6.73
N LYS A 136 17.53 0.89 7.78
CA LYS A 136 16.59 -0.03 8.43
C LYS A 136 15.49 -0.50 7.48
N ARG A 137 14.93 0.41 6.65
CA ARG A 137 13.83 0.11 5.73
C ARG A 137 14.31 -0.54 4.43
N LEU A 138 15.53 -0.29 4.01
CA LEU A 138 16.13 -0.83 2.78
C LEU A 138 16.00 -2.36 2.69
N ASN A 139 16.08 -3.07 3.82
CA ASN A 139 15.92 -4.52 3.85
C ASN A 139 14.51 -4.96 3.35
N ASN A 140 13.45 -4.25 3.71
CA ASN A 140 12.09 -4.55 3.23
C ASN A 140 11.96 -4.25 1.73
N ILE A 141 12.53 -3.15 1.28
CA ILE A 141 12.54 -2.76 -0.13
C ILE A 141 13.33 -3.78 -0.95
N ASN A 142 14.47 -4.26 -0.45
CA ASN A 142 15.26 -5.30 -1.11
C ASN A 142 14.54 -6.65 -1.19
N LYS A 143 13.65 -6.98 -0.25
CA LYS A 143 12.78 -8.17 -0.39
C LYS A 143 11.82 -8.03 -1.57
N LEU A 144 11.26 -6.83 -1.79
CA LEU A 144 10.44 -6.55 -2.97
C LEU A 144 11.29 -6.58 -4.25
N PHE A 145 12.42 -5.90 -4.27
CA PHE A 145 13.34 -5.89 -5.41
C PHE A 145 13.88 -7.28 -5.76
N GLY A 146 14.12 -8.12 -4.77
CA GLY A 146 14.60 -9.50 -4.95
C GLY A 146 13.64 -10.35 -5.80
N LEU A 147 12.33 -10.04 -5.82
CA LEU A 147 11.36 -10.70 -6.70
C LEU A 147 11.61 -10.43 -8.20
N TYR A 148 12.36 -9.40 -8.50
CA TYR A 148 12.75 -8.97 -9.85
C TYR A 148 14.23 -9.21 -10.16
N GLY A 149 14.95 -9.87 -9.23
CA GLY A 149 16.39 -10.10 -9.38
C GLY A 149 17.24 -8.84 -9.18
N ILE A 150 16.73 -7.87 -8.43
CA ILE A 150 17.40 -6.60 -8.13
C ILE A 150 17.79 -6.56 -6.66
N SER A 151 18.91 -5.92 -6.35
CA SER A 151 19.17 -5.45 -4.98
C SER A 151 19.77 -4.05 -4.99
N VAL A 152 19.56 -3.32 -3.90
CA VAL A 152 20.08 -1.98 -3.69
C VAL A 152 20.86 -1.94 -2.38
N HIS A 153 22.06 -1.38 -2.42
CA HIS A 153 22.83 -1.09 -1.23
C HIS A 153 23.58 0.25 -1.37
N PHE A 154 23.98 0.80 -0.26
CA PHE A 154 24.86 1.96 -0.24
C PHE A 154 26.27 1.49 0.14
N SER A 155 27.26 1.86 -0.68
CA SER A 155 28.67 1.55 -0.42
C SER A 155 29.19 2.26 0.83
N PRO A 156 30.38 1.90 1.35
CA PRO A 156 31.02 2.63 2.44
C PRO A 156 31.20 4.13 2.18
N SER A 157 31.35 4.54 0.91
CA SER A 157 31.34 5.95 0.49
C SER A 157 29.94 6.57 0.40
N ALA A 158 28.92 5.88 0.91
CA ALA A 158 27.51 6.26 0.86
C ALA A 158 26.91 6.38 -0.57
N SER A 159 27.62 5.90 -1.60
CA SER A 159 27.12 5.86 -2.98
C SER A 159 26.14 4.71 -3.16
N LYS A 160 25.05 4.97 -3.87
CA LYS A 160 24.04 3.98 -4.20
C LYS A 160 24.58 3.01 -5.27
N VAL A 161 24.44 1.73 -5.00
CA VAL A 161 24.73 0.65 -5.95
C VAL A 161 23.46 -0.18 -6.16
N ILE A 162 23.03 -0.30 -7.40
CA ILE A 162 21.90 -1.15 -7.81
C ILE A 162 22.50 -2.32 -8.60
N THR A 163 22.26 -3.54 -8.13
CA THR A 163 22.57 -4.76 -8.88
C THR A 163 21.33 -5.21 -9.65
N GLY A 164 21.55 -5.79 -10.83
CA GLY A 164 20.48 -6.13 -11.77
C GLY A 164 20.60 -5.34 -13.06
N SER A 165 19.95 -5.81 -14.13
CA SER A 165 19.93 -5.10 -15.40
C SER A 165 19.00 -3.89 -15.33
N GLU A 166 19.25 -2.91 -16.20
CA GLU A 166 18.38 -1.73 -16.34
C GLU A 166 16.93 -2.12 -16.68
N PHE A 167 16.77 -3.18 -17.49
CA PHE A 167 15.47 -3.73 -17.82
C PHE A 167 14.74 -4.28 -16.59
N GLN A 168 15.43 -5.00 -15.69
CA GLN A 168 14.83 -5.50 -14.44
C GLN A 168 14.37 -4.36 -13.53
N VAL A 169 15.17 -3.29 -13.42
CA VAL A 169 14.83 -2.10 -12.63
C VAL A 169 13.59 -1.42 -13.20
N LEU A 170 13.54 -1.19 -14.51
CA LEU A 170 12.39 -0.60 -15.18
C LEU A 170 11.15 -1.48 -15.05
N TYR A 171 11.28 -2.79 -15.23
CA TYR A 171 10.17 -3.72 -15.10
C TYR A 171 9.60 -3.75 -13.67
N ALA A 172 10.46 -3.78 -12.65
CA ALA A 172 10.04 -3.72 -11.26
C ALA A 172 9.26 -2.43 -10.96
N PHE A 173 9.77 -1.31 -11.44
CA PHE A 173 9.11 -0.02 -11.29
C PHE A 173 7.73 -0.03 -11.94
N LEU A 174 7.64 -0.40 -13.21
CA LEU A 174 6.39 -0.42 -13.96
C LEU A 174 5.37 -1.38 -13.33
N ASP A 175 5.76 -2.59 -12.93
CA ASP A 175 4.86 -3.59 -12.33
C ASP A 175 4.31 -3.12 -10.98
N VAL A 176 5.15 -2.51 -10.13
CA VAL A 176 4.71 -1.93 -8.85
C VAL A 176 3.77 -0.76 -9.06
N TYR A 177 4.13 0.18 -9.95
CA TYR A 177 3.27 1.33 -10.27
C TYR A 177 1.97 0.91 -10.92
N TRP A 178 2.00 0.00 -11.90
CA TRP A 178 0.80 -0.55 -12.51
C TRP A 178 -0.13 -1.17 -11.49
N THR A 179 0.41 -1.96 -10.56
CA THR A 179 -0.38 -2.63 -9.53
C THR A 179 -1.03 -1.63 -8.57
N ILE A 180 -0.35 -0.54 -8.23
CA ILE A 180 -0.86 0.48 -7.30
C ILE A 180 -1.88 1.39 -7.99
N PHE A 181 -1.55 1.92 -9.18
CA PHE A 181 -2.31 3.02 -9.77
C PHE A 181 -3.30 2.60 -10.86
N PHE A 182 -2.97 1.59 -11.65
CA PHE A 182 -3.68 1.36 -12.92
C PHE A 182 -4.57 0.13 -12.96
N LYS A 183 -4.49 -0.73 -11.98
CA LYS A 183 -5.26 -1.99 -11.99
C LYS A 183 -6.79 -1.77 -12.12
N TYR A 184 -7.27 -0.57 -11.79
CA TYR A 184 -8.69 -0.21 -11.73
C TYR A 184 -9.06 1.07 -12.47
N LEU A 185 -8.09 1.73 -13.08
CA LEU A 185 -8.37 2.83 -13.99
C LEU A 185 -8.86 2.26 -15.32
N SER A 186 -10.01 2.76 -15.79
CA SER A 186 -10.45 2.48 -17.16
C SER A 186 -9.36 2.98 -18.13
N LEU A 187 -9.24 2.35 -19.31
CA LEU A 187 -8.27 2.75 -20.34
C LEU A 187 -8.32 4.25 -20.68
N THR A 188 -9.47 4.90 -20.50
CA THR A 188 -9.67 6.35 -20.68
C THR A 188 -8.94 7.19 -19.64
N THR A 189 -8.84 6.74 -18.41
CA THR A 189 -8.13 7.46 -17.34
C THR A 189 -6.61 7.27 -17.47
N LEU A 190 -6.19 6.14 -18.03
CA LEU A 190 -4.78 5.85 -18.33
C LEU A 190 -4.19 6.89 -19.30
N TYR A 191 -4.99 7.28 -20.30
CA TYR A 191 -4.57 8.28 -21.32
C TYR A 191 -4.31 9.66 -20.72
N LEU A 192 -5.06 10.06 -19.69
CA LEU A 192 -4.94 11.36 -19.03
C LEU A 192 -3.73 11.48 -18.08
N TYR A 193 -3.13 10.35 -17.67
CA TYR A 193 -1.95 10.35 -16.78
C TYR A 193 -0.62 10.11 -17.52
N LEU A 194 -0.66 9.64 -18.77
CA LEU A 194 0.55 9.34 -19.57
C LEU A 194 0.87 10.41 -20.60
N PHE A 195 -0.04 11.34 -20.85
CA PHE A 195 0.09 12.45 -21.80
C PHE A 195 -0.43 13.77 -21.19
#